data_b51beb2520fa633d37acdd2ed2f45de7
#
_entry.id   b51beb2520fa633d37acdd2ed2f45de7
#
_cell.length_a   1.000
_cell.length_b   1.000
_cell.length_c   1.000
_cell.angle_alpha   90.00
_cell.angle_beta   90.00
_cell.angle_gamma   90.00
#
_symmetry.space_group_name_H-M   'P 1'
#
loop_
_entity.id
_entity.type
_entity.pdbx_description
1 polymer ?
#
loop_
_entity_poly.entity_id
_entity_poly.type
_entity_poly.pdbx_seq_one_letter_code
_entity_poly.pdbx_strand_id
1 'polypeptide(L)'
;MATIDQISARARQALFARLPQSEADVPRIPAYDAACHVKTSGDLKANFLATAAANKFQVHSCSQAKLLSTVNALLAQHQVKSLLCSADLPFAPSELNGVEPLVFDRPVEELRAQVFTADAALCVGAAGASSSGNVLCASSPRSPRFLTLVPPILVLLLPQSRIVASPEAAINLVLESGAHPANLVFTAGPARTADIELITIFGAHGPHTVELVVYEEE
;
A
#
# COMPACT_ATOMS: atom_id res chain seq x y z
N MET A 1 -35.71 7.48 34.26
CA MET A 1 -34.42 7.45 33.57
C MET A 1 -34.60 6.87 32.19
N ALA A 2 -34.08 7.52 31.13
CA ALA A 2 -34.11 6.97 29.78
C ALA A 2 -33.20 5.75 29.69
N THR A 3 -33.62 4.72 28.98
CA THR A 3 -32.78 3.53 28.74
C THR A 3 -31.65 3.86 27.76
N ILE A 4 -30.60 3.05 27.75
CA ILE A 4 -29.45 3.20 26.82
C ILE A 4 -29.94 3.24 25.37
N ASP A 5 -30.92 2.39 25.03
CA ASP A 5 -31.52 2.37 23.68
C ASP A 5 -32.25 3.66 23.32
N GLN A 6 -32.97 4.28 24.27
CA GLN A 6 -33.64 5.56 24.06
C GLN A 6 -32.63 6.71 23.90
N ILE A 7 -31.49 6.68 24.62
CA ILE A 7 -30.43 7.67 24.50
C ILE A 7 -29.74 7.50 23.14
N SER A 8 -29.43 6.28 22.75
CA SER A 8 -28.82 5.96 21.45
C SER A 8 -29.72 6.36 20.29
N ALA A 9 -31.03 6.08 20.35
CA ALA A 9 -31.98 6.47 19.32
C ALA A 9 -32.07 8.00 19.16
N ARG A 10 -32.10 8.75 20.27
CA ARG A 10 -32.14 10.23 20.25
C ARG A 10 -30.82 10.79 19.69
N ALA A 11 -29.67 10.26 20.07
CA ALA A 11 -28.39 10.68 19.55
C ALA A 11 -28.29 10.44 18.04
N ARG A 12 -28.72 9.26 17.57
CA ARG A 12 -28.80 8.92 16.14
C ARG A 12 -29.70 9.87 15.38
N GLN A 13 -30.91 10.13 15.87
CA GLN A 13 -31.86 11.04 15.24
C GLN A 13 -31.31 12.49 15.15
N ALA A 14 -30.67 12.98 16.22
CA ALA A 14 -30.03 14.29 16.23
C ALA A 14 -28.85 14.40 15.25
N LEU A 15 -28.09 13.31 15.07
CA LEU A 15 -26.99 13.25 14.12
C LEU A 15 -27.52 13.26 12.68
N PHE A 16 -28.52 12.44 12.35
CA PHE A 16 -29.10 12.39 11.01
C PHE A 16 -29.81 13.68 10.64
N ALA A 17 -30.43 14.39 11.60
CA ALA A 17 -31.05 15.70 11.36
C ALA A 17 -30.05 16.80 10.95
N ARG A 18 -28.73 16.58 11.20
CA ARG A 18 -27.66 17.50 10.80
C ARG A 18 -27.06 17.19 9.44
N LEU A 19 -27.37 16.03 8.87
CA LEU A 19 -26.89 15.68 7.54
C LEU A 19 -27.68 16.45 6.48
N PRO A 20 -27.05 16.80 5.35
CA PRO A 20 -27.75 17.37 4.22
C PRO A 20 -28.93 16.49 3.81
N GLN A 21 -30.09 17.10 3.62
CA GLN A 21 -31.33 16.38 3.27
C GLN A 21 -31.47 16.17 1.76
N SER A 22 -30.65 16.85 0.96
CA SER A 22 -30.61 16.73 -0.49
C SER A 22 -29.19 16.97 -1.00
N GLU A 23 -28.89 16.55 -2.24
CA GLU A 23 -27.62 16.87 -2.90
C GLU A 23 -27.38 18.38 -3.06
N ALA A 24 -28.45 19.16 -3.11
CA ALA A 24 -28.36 20.62 -3.20
C ALA A 24 -27.84 21.27 -1.90
N ASP A 25 -28.00 20.59 -0.76
CA ASP A 25 -27.59 21.10 0.55
C ASP A 25 -26.12 20.72 0.86
N VAL A 26 -25.49 19.87 0.02
CA VAL A 26 -24.08 19.52 0.17
C VAL A 26 -23.24 20.70 -0.34
N PRO A 27 -22.36 21.26 0.51
CA PRO A 27 -21.46 22.31 0.06
C PRO A 27 -20.63 21.82 -1.13
N ARG A 28 -20.71 22.52 -2.26
CA ARG A 28 -19.83 22.22 -3.39
C ARG A 28 -18.41 22.60 -3.03
N ILE A 29 -17.57 21.60 -2.86
CA ILE A 29 -16.12 21.83 -2.75
C ILE A 29 -15.66 22.34 -4.12
N PRO A 30 -15.00 23.50 -4.21
CA PRO A 30 -14.42 23.97 -5.46
C PRO A 30 -13.55 22.86 -6.07
N ALA A 31 -13.59 22.71 -7.39
CA ALA A 31 -12.70 21.79 -8.08
C ALA A 31 -11.26 22.08 -7.68
N TYR A 32 -10.61 21.13 -7.04
CA TYR A 32 -9.22 21.25 -6.63
C TYR A 32 -8.34 21.06 -7.86
N ASP A 33 -7.64 22.11 -8.27
CA ASP A 33 -6.66 22.01 -9.34
C ASP A 33 -5.34 21.48 -8.78
N ALA A 34 -5.23 20.15 -8.73
CA ALA A 34 -4.03 19.46 -8.26
C ALA A 34 -2.79 19.82 -9.09
N ALA A 35 -2.95 20.24 -10.33
CA ALA A 35 -1.86 20.64 -11.22
C ALA A 35 -1.10 21.87 -10.69
N CYS A 36 -1.74 22.73 -9.90
CA CYS A 36 -1.11 23.92 -9.33
C CYS A 36 -0.07 23.60 -8.25
N HIS A 37 -0.12 22.42 -7.62
CA HIS A 37 0.67 22.08 -6.45
C HIS A 37 1.74 21.02 -6.70
N VAL A 38 1.68 20.30 -7.81
CA VAL A 38 2.62 19.22 -8.13
C VAL A 38 3.52 19.64 -9.29
N LYS A 39 4.67 20.22 -8.96
CA LYS A 39 5.71 20.47 -9.96
C LYS A 39 6.46 19.17 -10.24
N THR A 40 6.00 18.39 -11.19
CA THR A 40 6.73 17.27 -11.75
C THR A 40 7.37 17.71 -13.06
N SER A 41 8.56 18.26 -12.99
CA SER A 41 9.40 18.52 -14.16
C SER A 41 10.57 17.53 -14.13
N GLY A 42 10.81 16.80 -15.21
CA GLY A 42 11.96 15.94 -15.36
C GLY A 42 11.64 14.44 -15.40
N ASP A 43 12.64 13.62 -15.14
CA ASP A 43 12.55 12.17 -15.12
C ASP A 43 11.71 11.70 -13.91
N LEU A 44 10.50 11.20 -14.19
CA LEU A 44 9.57 10.71 -13.16
C LEU A 44 10.17 9.56 -12.35
N LYS A 45 10.94 8.66 -12.99
CA LYS A 45 11.62 7.54 -12.31
C LYS A 45 12.68 8.05 -11.35
N ALA A 46 13.58 8.89 -11.82
CA ALA A 46 14.66 9.41 -10.98
C ALA A 46 14.10 10.19 -9.78
N ASN A 47 13.08 11.02 -10.00
CA ASN A 47 12.42 11.76 -8.92
C ASN A 47 11.69 10.82 -7.95
N PHE A 48 10.98 9.79 -8.46
CA PHE A 48 10.31 8.78 -7.64
C PHE A 48 11.31 8.05 -6.73
N LEU A 49 12.43 7.57 -7.28
CA LEU A 49 13.44 6.85 -6.49
C LEU A 49 14.01 7.74 -5.38
N ALA A 50 14.28 9.01 -5.67
CA ALA A 50 14.78 9.97 -4.69
C ALA A 50 13.76 10.25 -3.56
N THR A 51 12.50 10.49 -3.92
CA THR A 51 11.43 10.76 -2.95
C THR A 51 11.06 9.52 -2.14
N ALA A 52 11.06 8.33 -2.74
CA ALA A 52 10.86 7.08 -2.02
C ALA A 52 12.01 6.81 -1.01
N ALA A 53 13.25 7.03 -1.39
CA ALA A 53 14.37 6.91 -0.48
C ALA A 53 14.28 7.92 0.69
N ALA A 54 13.83 9.15 0.44
CA ALA A 54 13.55 10.14 1.48
C ALA A 54 12.46 9.66 2.46
N ASN A 55 11.46 8.93 1.97
CA ASN A 55 10.42 8.27 2.77
C ASN A 55 10.92 7.03 3.53
N LYS A 56 12.21 6.69 3.43
CA LYS A 56 12.84 5.54 4.11
C LYS A 56 12.47 4.18 3.53
N PHE A 57 12.02 4.11 2.30
CA PHE A 57 12.08 2.85 1.57
C PHE A 57 13.55 2.43 1.36
N GLN A 58 13.81 1.13 1.44
CA GLN A 58 15.03 0.54 0.90
C GLN A 58 14.79 0.33 -0.59
N VAL A 59 15.38 1.19 -1.43
CA VAL A 59 15.04 1.24 -2.86
C VAL A 59 16.03 0.44 -3.68
N HIS A 60 15.52 -0.47 -4.51
CA HIS A 60 16.27 -1.31 -5.44
C HIS A 60 15.74 -1.09 -6.86
N SER A 61 16.63 -1.15 -7.85
CA SER A 61 16.25 -1.10 -9.26
C SER A 61 16.89 -2.26 -10.00
N CYS A 62 16.11 -2.96 -10.82
CA CYS A 62 16.60 -4.10 -11.63
C CYS A 62 15.83 -4.23 -12.94
N SER A 63 16.34 -5.05 -13.87
CA SER A 63 15.55 -5.52 -15.02
C SER A 63 14.60 -6.65 -14.60
N GLN A 64 13.57 -6.90 -15.39
CA GLN A 64 12.65 -8.03 -15.18
C GLN A 64 13.40 -9.37 -15.04
N ALA A 65 14.39 -9.60 -15.86
CA ALA A 65 15.21 -10.82 -15.82
C ALA A 65 15.95 -11.02 -14.48
N LYS A 66 16.24 -9.95 -13.74
CA LYS A 66 16.90 -10.00 -12.44
C LYS A 66 15.92 -9.92 -11.25
N LEU A 67 14.64 -9.69 -11.50
CA LEU A 67 13.65 -9.45 -10.45
C LEU A 67 13.61 -10.59 -9.42
N LEU A 68 13.45 -11.82 -9.87
CA LEU A 68 13.38 -12.98 -8.98
C LEU A 68 14.66 -13.16 -8.15
N SER A 69 15.81 -12.99 -8.77
CA SER A 69 17.10 -13.09 -8.04
C SER A 69 17.27 -11.97 -7.01
N THR A 70 16.79 -10.76 -7.32
CA THR A 70 16.80 -9.62 -6.38
C THR A 70 15.88 -9.90 -5.20
N VAL A 71 14.67 -10.37 -5.43
CA VAL A 71 13.73 -10.74 -4.36
C VAL A 71 14.31 -11.85 -3.48
N ASN A 72 14.84 -12.91 -4.06
CA ASN A 72 15.48 -14.01 -3.30
C ASN A 72 16.64 -13.51 -2.43
N ALA A 73 17.46 -12.58 -2.93
CA ALA A 73 18.55 -11.99 -2.16
C ALA A 73 18.04 -11.18 -0.95
N LEU A 74 16.96 -10.40 -1.13
CA LEU A 74 16.35 -9.62 -0.05
C LEU A 74 15.72 -10.53 1.01
N LEU A 75 14.99 -11.56 0.60
CA LEU A 75 14.40 -12.53 1.54
C LEU A 75 15.49 -13.26 2.36
N ALA A 76 16.58 -13.64 1.72
CA ALA A 76 17.73 -14.25 2.39
C ALA A 76 18.43 -13.26 3.34
N GLN A 77 18.62 -12.00 2.94
CA GLN A 77 19.22 -10.94 3.77
C GLN A 77 18.44 -10.75 5.07
N HIS A 78 17.11 -10.78 4.99
CA HIS A 78 16.22 -10.64 6.15
C HIS A 78 15.94 -11.97 6.86
N GLN A 79 16.52 -13.08 6.42
CA GLN A 79 16.34 -14.42 7.00
C GLN A 79 14.85 -14.84 7.06
N VAL A 80 14.06 -14.40 6.07
CA VAL A 80 12.63 -14.72 5.95
C VAL A 80 12.45 -16.23 5.77
N LYS A 81 11.54 -16.82 6.55
CA LYS A 81 11.15 -18.23 6.44
C LYS A 81 9.72 -18.37 6.00
N SER A 82 8.83 -17.60 6.60
CA SER A 82 7.41 -17.57 6.29
C SER A 82 7.06 -16.29 5.52
N LEU A 83 6.48 -16.44 4.33
CA LEU A 83 6.23 -15.35 3.40
C LEU A 83 4.77 -15.35 2.94
N LEU A 84 4.07 -14.24 3.15
CA LEU A 84 2.76 -14.00 2.54
C LEU A 84 2.95 -13.45 1.12
N CYS A 85 2.30 -14.04 0.14
CA CYS A 85 2.40 -13.62 -1.26
C CYS A 85 1.05 -13.17 -1.80
N SER A 86 1.03 -12.07 -2.57
CA SER A 86 -0.07 -11.82 -3.48
C SER A 86 -0.10 -12.85 -4.60
N ALA A 87 -1.29 -13.13 -5.15
CA ALA A 87 -1.44 -14.10 -6.22
C ALA A 87 -1.23 -13.49 -7.63
N ASP A 88 -0.79 -12.24 -7.72
CA ASP A 88 -0.55 -11.47 -8.94
C ASP A 88 0.94 -11.13 -9.15
N LEU A 89 1.83 -11.93 -8.56
CA LEU A 89 3.27 -11.76 -8.75
C LEU A 89 3.68 -12.01 -10.21
N PRO A 90 4.70 -11.32 -10.73
CA PRO A 90 5.21 -11.51 -12.09
C PRO A 90 6.02 -12.80 -12.31
N PHE A 91 6.12 -13.65 -11.30
CA PHE A 91 6.78 -14.96 -11.31
C PHE A 91 6.03 -15.93 -10.38
N ALA A 92 6.29 -17.23 -10.52
CA ALA A 92 5.62 -18.21 -9.68
C ALA A 92 6.20 -18.21 -8.25
N PRO A 93 5.36 -18.19 -7.19
CA PRO A 93 5.84 -18.25 -5.80
C PRO A 93 6.73 -19.48 -5.51
N SER A 94 6.57 -20.56 -6.26
CA SER A 94 7.39 -21.76 -6.16
C SER A 94 8.87 -21.58 -6.62
N GLU A 95 9.16 -20.47 -7.30
CA GLU A 95 10.54 -20.12 -7.72
C GLU A 95 11.31 -19.37 -6.62
N LEU A 96 10.64 -19.01 -5.52
CA LEU A 96 11.29 -18.40 -4.37
C LEU A 96 12.09 -19.44 -3.57
N ASN A 97 13.31 -19.05 -3.17
CA ASN A 97 14.24 -19.95 -2.51
C ASN A 97 14.27 -19.77 -1.00
N GLY A 98 14.26 -20.88 -0.25
CA GLY A 98 14.49 -20.88 1.20
C GLY A 98 13.34 -20.30 2.03
N VAL A 99 12.18 -20.09 1.46
CA VAL A 99 10.99 -19.58 2.14
C VAL A 99 9.80 -20.51 1.90
N GLU A 100 8.82 -20.46 2.81
CA GLU A 100 7.53 -21.11 2.65
C GLU A 100 6.51 -20.04 2.19
N PRO A 101 6.20 -19.95 0.88
CA PRO A 101 5.26 -18.96 0.39
C PRO A 101 3.81 -19.38 0.68
N LEU A 102 3.08 -18.52 1.34
CA LEU A 102 1.64 -18.63 1.52
C LEU A 102 0.93 -17.65 0.59
N VAL A 103 0.35 -18.17 -0.47
CA VAL A 103 -0.39 -17.36 -1.44
C VAL A 103 -1.81 -17.08 -0.94
N PHE A 104 -2.28 -15.84 -1.07
CA PHE A 104 -3.67 -15.49 -0.76
C PHE A 104 -4.60 -16.01 -1.87
N ASP A 105 -5.10 -17.21 -1.68
CA ASP A 105 -6.02 -17.92 -2.59
C ASP A 105 -7.38 -18.25 -1.94
N ARG A 106 -7.55 -17.90 -0.67
CA ARG A 106 -8.74 -18.19 0.13
C ARG A 106 -9.05 -17.06 1.13
N PRO A 107 -10.21 -17.09 1.83
CA PRO A 107 -10.61 -16.07 2.80
C PRO A 107 -9.59 -15.89 3.93
N VAL A 108 -9.40 -14.65 4.36
CA VAL A 108 -8.44 -14.28 5.41
C VAL A 108 -8.72 -14.96 6.74
N GLU A 109 -9.96 -15.30 7.02
CA GLU A 109 -10.38 -16.00 8.24
C GLU A 109 -9.67 -17.36 8.38
N GLU A 110 -9.47 -18.05 7.26
CA GLU A 110 -8.76 -19.35 7.22
C GLU A 110 -7.24 -19.19 7.34
N LEU A 111 -6.71 -18.03 6.97
CA LEU A 111 -5.28 -17.74 6.98
C LEU A 111 -4.86 -16.87 8.17
N ARG A 112 -5.79 -16.53 9.06
CA ARG A 112 -5.58 -15.53 10.12
C ARG A 112 -4.33 -15.80 10.97
N ALA A 113 -4.13 -17.03 11.39
CA ALA A 113 -2.97 -17.37 12.22
C ALA A 113 -1.65 -17.11 11.48
N GLN A 114 -1.57 -17.55 10.23
CA GLN A 114 -0.38 -17.39 9.38
C GLN A 114 -0.11 -15.92 9.03
N VAL A 115 -1.17 -15.13 8.79
CA VAL A 115 -1.06 -13.68 8.50
C VAL A 115 -0.36 -12.93 9.63
N PHE A 116 -0.67 -13.26 10.88
CA PHE A 116 -0.08 -12.58 12.05
C PHE A 116 1.27 -13.14 12.50
N THR A 117 1.69 -14.27 11.96
CA THR A 117 2.99 -14.90 12.29
C THR A 117 3.99 -14.88 11.16
N ALA A 118 3.61 -14.36 9.99
CA ALA A 118 4.50 -14.26 8.84
C ALA A 118 5.67 -13.29 9.09
N ASP A 119 6.86 -13.68 8.66
CA ASP A 119 8.07 -12.84 8.75
C ASP A 119 8.01 -11.67 7.76
N ALA A 120 7.44 -11.89 6.57
CA ALA A 120 7.37 -10.88 5.52
C ALA A 120 6.13 -11.04 4.64
N ALA A 121 5.85 -9.98 3.87
CA ALA A 121 4.95 -10.05 2.72
C ALA A 121 5.63 -9.60 1.43
N LEU A 122 5.15 -10.18 0.32
CA LEU A 122 5.56 -9.84 -1.05
C LEU A 122 4.31 -9.53 -1.87
N CYS A 123 4.24 -8.33 -2.41
CA CYS A 123 3.11 -7.91 -3.26
C CYS A 123 3.54 -6.93 -4.35
N VAL A 124 2.63 -6.67 -5.29
CA VAL A 124 2.84 -5.73 -6.39
C VAL A 124 2.12 -4.43 -6.11
N GLY A 125 2.83 -3.31 -6.27
CA GLY A 125 2.25 -1.97 -6.26
C GLY A 125 1.51 -1.69 -7.55
N ALA A 126 0.34 -1.08 -7.45
CA ALA A 126 -0.48 -0.73 -8.61
C ALA A 126 0.03 0.51 -9.34
N ALA A 127 0.62 1.46 -8.62
CA ALA A 127 1.24 2.67 -9.17
C ALA A 127 2.20 3.32 -8.17
N GLY A 128 3.21 4.06 -8.68
CA GLY A 128 4.10 4.89 -7.88
C GLY A 128 3.89 6.37 -8.18
N ALA A 129 3.77 7.22 -7.16
CA ALA A 129 3.58 8.66 -7.29
C ALA A 129 4.93 9.39 -7.16
N SER A 130 5.46 9.93 -8.25
CA SER A 130 6.78 10.55 -8.31
C SER A 130 6.93 11.75 -7.38
N SER A 131 5.90 12.58 -7.26
CA SER A 131 5.93 13.79 -6.43
C SER A 131 6.02 13.53 -4.93
N SER A 132 5.53 12.38 -4.47
CA SER A 132 5.44 12.03 -3.05
C SER A 132 6.28 10.80 -2.66
N GLY A 133 6.77 10.04 -3.64
CA GLY A 133 7.51 8.80 -3.39
C GLY A 133 6.68 7.68 -2.76
N ASN A 134 5.34 7.76 -2.89
CA ASN A 134 4.43 6.76 -2.35
C ASN A 134 4.09 5.70 -3.38
N VAL A 135 3.84 4.49 -2.93
CA VAL A 135 3.32 3.41 -3.77
C VAL A 135 1.86 3.15 -3.43
N LEU A 136 1.01 3.19 -4.43
CA LEU A 136 -0.39 2.83 -4.33
C LEU A 136 -0.56 1.32 -4.46
N CYS A 137 -1.15 0.69 -3.45
CA CYS A 137 -1.53 -0.70 -3.45
C CYS A 137 -3.06 -0.80 -3.52
N ALA A 138 -3.57 -1.51 -4.52
CA ALA A 138 -4.99 -1.71 -4.73
C ALA A 138 -5.41 -3.08 -4.18
N SER A 139 -6.36 -3.10 -3.25
CA SER A 139 -6.81 -4.34 -2.62
C SER A 139 -7.73 -5.14 -3.53
N SER A 140 -7.44 -6.40 -3.67
CA SER A 140 -8.24 -7.38 -4.41
C SER A 140 -8.32 -8.70 -3.63
N PRO A 141 -9.17 -9.66 -4.02
CA PRO A 141 -9.13 -11.00 -3.44
C PRO A 141 -7.77 -11.69 -3.60
N ARG A 142 -7.00 -11.33 -4.64
CA ARG A 142 -5.67 -11.90 -4.93
C ARG A 142 -4.52 -11.13 -4.25
N SER A 143 -4.77 -9.89 -3.83
CA SER A 143 -3.81 -9.00 -3.16
C SER A 143 -4.51 -8.22 -2.05
N PRO A 144 -4.83 -8.88 -0.91
CA PRO A 144 -5.54 -8.22 0.17
C PRO A 144 -4.64 -7.21 0.89
N ARG A 145 -5.25 -6.16 1.45
CA ARG A 145 -4.54 -5.07 2.16
C ARG A 145 -3.66 -5.54 3.33
N PHE A 146 -3.92 -6.71 3.89
CA PHE A 146 -3.13 -7.27 4.99
C PHE A 146 -1.65 -7.47 4.62
N LEU A 147 -1.35 -7.71 3.35
CA LEU A 147 0.03 -7.84 2.86
C LEU A 147 0.86 -6.58 3.15
N THR A 148 0.25 -5.39 3.04
CA THR A 148 0.95 -4.12 3.23
C THR A 148 0.89 -3.59 4.66
N LEU A 149 0.08 -4.19 5.54
CA LEU A 149 -0.23 -3.63 6.86
C LEU A 149 0.24 -4.48 8.04
N VAL A 150 0.37 -5.81 7.88
CA VAL A 150 0.55 -6.72 9.01
C VAL A 150 1.98 -7.21 9.17
N PRO A 151 2.64 -7.82 8.16
CA PRO A 151 3.97 -8.38 8.34
C PRO A 151 5.02 -7.32 8.67
N PRO A 152 6.03 -7.66 9.49
CA PRO A 152 7.07 -6.73 9.90
C PRO A 152 7.97 -6.27 8.74
N ILE A 153 8.11 -7.09 7.70
CA ILE A 153 8.89 -6.78 6.49
C ILE A 153 7.95 -6.83 5.29
N LEU A 154 8.00 -5.79 4.47
CA LEU A 154 7.27 -5.71 3.21
C LEU A 154 8.25 -5.61 2.04
N VAL A 155 8.19 -6.57 1.12
CA VAL A 155 8.83 -6.49 -0.19
C VAL A 155 7.78 -6.07 -1.20
N LEU A 156 7.93 -4.87 -1.75
CA LEU A 156 6.96 -4.24 -2.65
C LEU A 156 7.56 -4.10 -4.04
N LEU A 157 6.98 -4.80 -5.01
CA LEU A 157 7.40 -4.76 -6.41
C LEU A 157 6.65 -3.64 -7.13
N LEU A 158 7.33 -2.84 -7.92
CA LEU A 158 6.72 -1.80 -8.71
C LEU A 158 7.25 -1.82 -10.15
N PRO A 159 6.40 -2.11 -11.15
CA PRO A 159 6.77 -1.91 -12.55
C PRO A 159 7.12 -0.46 -12.81
N GLN A 160 8.22 -0.20 -13.50
CA GLN A 160 8.65 1.18 -13.82
C GLN A 160 7.61 1.93 -14.65
N SER A 161 6.91 1.24 -15.54
CA SER A 161 5.85 1.79 -16.38
C SER A 161 4.65 2.34 -15.58
N ARG A 162 4.52 1.93 -14.31
CA ARG A 162 3.47 2.38 -13.39
C ARG A 162 3.85 3.60 -12.55
N ILE A 163 5.00 4.22 -12.81
CA ILE A 163 5.39 5.46 -12.13
C ILE A 163 4.72 6.63 -12.83
N VAL A 164 3.89 7.36 -12.09
CA VAL A 164 3.13 8.52 -12.56
C VAL A 164 3.49 9.78 -11.77
N ALA A 165 3.01 10.93 -12.20
CA ALA A 165 3.41 12.22 -11.65
C ALA A 165 2.96 12.42 -10.19
N SER A 166 1.71 12.07 -9.86
CA SER A 166 1.09 12.43 -8.58
C SER A 166 0.24 11.29 -8.00
N PRO A 167 -0.15 11.37 -6.71
CA PRO A 167 -1.09 10.43 -6.10
C PRO A 167 -2.44 10.36 -6.82
N GLU A 168 -2.96 11.47 -7.31
CA GLU A 168 -4.21 11.54 -8.07
C GLU A 168 -4.07 10.77 -9.40
N ALA A 169 -2.95 10.96 -10.10
CA ALA A 169 -2.67 10.22 -11.32
C ALA A 169 -2.53 8.71 -11.04
N ALA A 170 -1.98 8.32 -9.89
CA ALA A 170 -1.91 6.93 -9.47
C ALA A 170 -3.31 6.31 -9.23
N ILE A 171 -4.20 7.05 -8.58
CA ILE A 171 -5.60 6.63 -8.38
C ILE A 171 -6.30 6.48 -9.73
N ASN A 172 -6.18 7.48 -10.60
CA ASN A 172 -6.81 7.47 -11.93
C ASN A 172 -6.32 6.27 -12.75
N LEU A 173 -5.02 5.98 -12.75
CA LEU A 173 -4.45 4.83 -13.45
C LEU A 173 -5.08 3.50 -13.02
N VAL A 174 -5.37 3.35 -11.71
CA VAL A 174 -6.04 2.14 -11.18
C VAL A 174 -7.50 2.10 -11.60
N LEU A 175 -8.24 3.21 -11.49
CA LEU A 175 -9.67 3.26 -11.80
C LEU A 175 -9.93 3.12 -13.30
N GLU A 176 -9.10 3.73 -14.16
CA GLU A 176 -9.19 3.64 -15.62
C GLU A 176 -8.91 2.23 -16.14
N SER A 177 -8.19 1.39 -15.39
CA SER A 177 -8.01 -0.03 -15.72
C SER A 177 -9.30 -0.87 -15.59
N GLY A 178 -10.39 -0.28 -15.12
CA GLY A 178 -11.65 -0.97 -14.83
C GLY A 178 -11.62 -1.74 -13.50
N ALA A 179 -10.57 -1.59 -12.71
CA ALA A 179 -10.50 -2.20 -11.38
C ALA A 179 -11.41 -1.45 -10.39
N HIS A 180 -12.11 -2.22 -9.56
CA HIS A 180 -12.93 -1.69 -8.46
C HIS A 180 -12.39 -2.21 -7.13
N PRO A 181 -11.23 -1.70 -6.66
CA PRO A 181 -10.63 -2.18 -5.44
C PRO A 181 -11.48 -1.79 -4.23
N ALA A 182 -11.60 -2.71 -3.26
CA ALA A 182 -12.31 -2.43 -2.00
C ALA A 182 -11.56 -1.39 -1.14
N ASN A 183 -10.24 -1.25 -1.35
CA ASN A 183 -9.38 -0.29 -0.67
C ASN A 183 -8.23 0.13 -1.58
N LEU A 184 -7.83 1.40 -1.44
CA LEU A 184 -6.60 1.96 -1.99
C LEU A 184 -5.71 2.38 -0.81
N VAL A 185 -4.52 1.80 -0.73
CA VAL A 185 -3.55 2.06 0.35
C VAL A 185 -2.31 2.70 -0.24
N PHE A 186 -1.99 3.93 0.17
CA PHE A 186 -0.70 4.54 -0.13
C PHE A 186 0.34 4.13 0.92
N THR A 187 1.31 3.35 0.51
CA THR A 187 2.49 3.02 1.31
C THR A 187 3.55 4.10 1.12
N ALA A 188 3.97 4.73 2.20
CA ALA A 188 4.95 5.82 2.23
C ALA A 188 6.18 5.45 3.08
N GLY A 189 6.73 4.27 2.84
CA GLY A 189 7.85 3.71 3.63
C GLY A 189 7.37 2.96 4.88
N PRO A 190 8.30 2.70 5.83
CA PRO A 190 8.01 2.00 7.08
C PRO A 190 6.93 2.69 7.90
N ALA A 191 6.14 1.90 8.64
CA ALA A 191 5.16 2.43 9.58
C ALA A 191 5.84 3.30 10.63
N ARG A 192 5.32 4.51 10.84
CA ARG A 192 5.88 5.50 11.79
C ARG A 192 4.79 6.00 12.72
N THR A 193 5.09 5.98 14.00
CA THR A 193 4.25 6.60 15.03
C THR A 193 5.12 7.61 15.79
N ALA A 194 4.63 8.83 15.94
CA ALA A 194 5.28 9.84 16.80
C ALA A 194 4.42 10.00 18.06
N ASP A 195 5.03 9.89 19.23
CA ASP A 195 4.39 10.17 20.50
C ASP A 195 4.52 11.66 20.87
N ILE A 196 3.88 12.06 21.97
CA ILE A 196 3.88 13.43 22.52
C ILE A 196 5.31 13.94 22.75
N GLU A 197 6.26 13.06 23.03
CA GLU A 197 7.68 13.36 23.20
C GLU A 197 8.45 13.58 21.89
N LEU A 198 7.79 13.59 20.71
CA LEU A 198 8.37 13.74 19.37
C LEU A 198 9.39 12.65 18.99
N ILE A 199 9.40 11.53 19.71
CA ILE A 199 10.23 10.36 19.38
C ILE A 199 9.48 9.54 18.33
N THR A 200 10.08 9.39 17.15
CA THR A 200 9.52 8.55 16.08
C THR A 200 9.88 7.10 16.33
N ILE A 201 8.85 6.25 16.50
CA ILE A 201 8.98 4.81 16.60
C ILE A 201 8.59 4.20 15.26
N PHE A 202 9.42 3.30 14.74
CA PHE A 202 9.15 2.56 13.51
C PHE A 202 8.55 1.19 13.82
N GLY A 203 7.57 0.75 12.99
CA GLY A 203 7.04 -0.61 13.06
C GLY A 203 6.06 -0.90 14.19
N ALA A 204 5.55 0.11 14.91
CA ALA A 204 4.58 -0.12 15.99
C ALA A 204 3.24 -0.66 15.47
N HIS A 205 2.82 -0.26 14.27
CA HIS A 205 1.49 -0.61 13.70
C HIS A 205 1.59 -0.98 12.21
N GLY A 206 2.64 -1.72 11.80
CA GLY A 206 2.85 -2.12 10.41
C GLY A 206 4.30 -2.47 10.12
N PRO A 207 4.67 -2.60 8.84
CA PRO A 207 6.04 -2.95 8.46
C PRO A 207 7.07 -1.97 9.04
N HIS A 208 8.09 -2.49 9.72
CA HIS A 208 9.23 -1.69 10.16
C HIS A 208 10.30 -1.56 9.05
N THR A 209 10.26 -2.44 8.05
CA THR A 209 11.14 -2.41 6.88
C THR A 209 10.30 -2.56 5.62
N VAL A 210 10.55 -1.69 4.65
CA VAL A 210 9.91 -1.76 3.34
C VAL A 210 10.98 -1.74 2.26
N GLU A 211 11.16 -2.90 1.61
CA GLU A 211 12.01 -3.08 0.44
C GLU A 211 11.19 -2.77 -0.80
N LEU A 212 11.57 -1.75 -1.55
CA LEU A 212 10.89 -1.35 -2.78
C LEU A 212 11.76 -1.74 -3.97
N VAL A 213 11.29 -2.68 -4.76
CA VAL A 213 11.96 -3.13 -5.98
C VAL A 213 11.24 -2.54 -7.20
N VAL A 214 11.87 -1.55 -7.81
CA VAL A 214 11.41 -0.97 -9.09
C VAL A 214 12.07 -1.74 -10.23
N TYR A 215 11.26 -2.35 -11.09
CA TYR A 215 11.79 -3.16 -12.19
C TYR A 215 11.33 -2.66 -13.56
N GLU A 216 12.22 -2.81 -14.54
CA GLU A 216 11.93 -2.51 -15.95
C GLU A 216 11.28 -3.74 -16.58
N GLU A 217 10.05 -3.56 -17.07
CA GLU A 217 9.34 -4.56 -17.87
C GLU A 217 9.98 -4.63 -19.26
N GLU A 218 9.97 -5.83 -19.87
CA GLU A 218 10.46 -6.05 -21.26
C GLU A 218 9.43 -5.57 -22.28
#